data_ec47d05805dbb6b0b3f5bd7d476b514a
#
_entry.id   ec47d05805dbb6b0b3f5bd7d476b514a
#
_cell.length_a   1.000
_cell.length_b   1.000
_cell.length_c   1.000
_cell.angle_alpha   90.00
_cell.angle_beta   90.00
_cell.angle_gamma   90.00
#
_symmetry.space_group_name_H-M   'P 1'
#
loop_
_entity.id
_entity.type
_entity.pdbx_description
1 polymer ?
#
loop_
_entity_poly.entity_id
_entity_poly.type
_entity_poly.pdbx_seq_one_letter_code
_entity_poly.pdbx_strand_id
1 'polypeptide(L)'
;MKRMKLWMLAAILIICGVTTVSVSLSSCEKANAQSDNPAPKVVSTELIRTSQSWDGVELPDYLQGRPELVAVKYEFPAGQKLGWHHHPVMNYGILVQGELTIIGQDGKEKVVHEGEAVVEMVNTIHHGENRGSVPVILYMFYLSQKDMPLAVQHPEIPLE
;
A
#
# COMPACT_ATOMS: atom_id res chain seq x y z
N MET A 1 -49.90 66.63 8.17
CA MET A 1 -49.96 67.74 7.18
C MET A 1 -49.76 67.12 5.83
N LYS A 2 -50.89 66.98 5.07
CA LYS A 2 -51.23 67.67 3.85
C LYS A 2 -50.10 67.56 2.81
N ARG A 3 -50.30 67.14 1.56
CA ARG A 3 -51.38 67.13 0.56
C ARG A 3 -50.99 66.17 -0.56
N MET A 4 -51.71 65.21 -1.06
CA MET A 4 -52.86 65.29 -1.95
C MET A 4 -52.55 65.91 -3.33
N LYS A 5 -52.95 65.17 -4.33
CA LYS A 5 -53.42 65.54 -5.69
C LYS A 5 -52.49 65.05 -6.82
N LEU A 6 -52.92 64.66 -7.99
CA LEU A 6 -54.24 64.41 -8.56
C LEU A 6 -54.00 63.96 -10.01
N TRP A 7 -54.74 63.00 -10.51
CA TRP A 7 -55.30 62.85 -11.85
C TRP A 7 -54.44 62.98 -13.10
N MET A 8 -54.38 62.01 -14.00
CA MET A 8 -55.21 62.13 -15.23
C MET A 8 -55.29 60.77 -15.94
N LEU A 9 -56.52 60.48 -16.33
CA LEU A 9 -57.02 59.52 -17.30
C LEU A 9 -56.54 59.83 -18.71
N ALA A 10 -56.18 58.86 -19.49
CA ALA A 10 -56.42 58.85 -20.93
C ALA A 10 -56.52 57.43 -21.47
N ALA A 11 -57.50 57.27 -22.21
CA ALA A 11 -58.25 56.14 -22.74
C ALA A 11 -57.55 55.41 -23.92
N ILE A 12 -57.83 54.13 -24.02
CA ILE A 12 -58.25 53.32 -25.17
C ILE A 12 -57.33 53.33 -26.42
N LEU A 13 -56.81 52.07 -26.72
CA LEU A 13 -57.08 51.46 -28.04
C LEU A 13 -56.82 49.99 -28.00
N ILE A 14 -57.88 49.20 -28.18
CA ILE A 14 -57.90 47.74 -28.39
C ILE A 14 -57.38 47.48 -29.79
N ILE A 15 -56.25 46.79 -29.91
CA ILE A 15 -55.86 46.13 -31.17
C ILE A 15 -55.76 44.65 -30.87
N CYS A 16 -56.72 43.94 -31.43
CA CYS A 16 -56.79 42.49 -31.43
C CYS A 16 -55.68 41.93 -32.34
N GLY A 17 -54.56 41.48 -31.76
CA GLY A 17 -53.52 40.84 -32.50
C GLY A 17 -53.44 39.37 -32.02
N VAL A 18 -53.94 38.48 -32.83
CA VAL A 18 -53.81 37.03 -32.62
C VAL A 18 -52.35 36.67 -32.82
N THR A 19 -51.63 36.54 -31.74
CA THR A 19 -50.28 35.95 -31.78
C THR A 19 -50.36 34.45 -31.56
N THR A 20 -50.12 33.71 -32.62
CA THR A 20 -49.94 32.26 -32.56
C THR A 20 -48.67 31.97 -31.75
N VAL A 21 -48.84 31.42 -30.55
CA VAL A 21 -47.73 30.93 -29.75
C VAL A 21 -47.32 29.57 -30.34
N SER A 22 -46.21 29.62 -31.09
CA SER A 22 -45.52 28.40 -31.52
C SER A 22 -44.79 27.83 -30.31
N VAL A 23 -45.36 26.77 -29.71
CA VAL A 23 -44.69 25.99 -28.69
C VAL A 23 -43.61 25.12 -29.38
N SER A 24 -42.39 25.59 -29.38
CA SER A 24 -41.25 24.76 -29.76
C SER A 24 -41.03 23.71 -28.66
N LEU A 25 -41.43 22.47 -28.91
CA LEU A 25 -41.03 21.34 -28.14
C LEU A 25 -39.52 21.13 -28.34
N SER A 26 -38.73 21.75 -27.45
CA SER A 26 -37.31 21.44 -27.34
C SER A 26 -37.21 20.02 -26.74
N SER A 27 -37.01 19.04 -27.60
CA SER A 27 -36.61 17.69 -27.18
C SER A 27 -35.27 17.80 -26.46
N CYS A 28 -35.33 17.63 -25.15
CA CYS A 28 -34.14 17.50 -24.33
C CYS A 28 -33.51 16.14 -24.69
N GLU A 29 -32.65 16.17 -25.69
CA GLU A 29 -31.79 15.07 -26.04
C GLU A 29 -30.81 14.92 -24.87
N LYS A 30 -31.07 13.93 -24.00
CA LYS A 30 -30.10 13.50 -22.99
C LYS A 30 -28.86 13.02 -23.74
N ALA A 31 -27.87 13.92 -23.87
CA ALA A 31 -26.54 13.50 -24.22
C ALA A 31 -26.07 12.50 -23.16
N ASN A 32 -26.16 11.23 -23.52
CA ASN A 32 -25.54 10.14 -22.77
C ASN A 32 -24.04 10.30 -23.01
N ALA A 33 -23.39 11.13 -22.19
CA ALA A 33 -21.93 11.24 -22.17
C ALA A 33 -21.43 9.90 -21.61
N GLN A 34 -21.25 8.95 -22.49
CA GLN A 34 -20.56 7.71 -22.23
C GLN A 34 -19.10 8.10 -21.95
N SER A 35 -18.71 8.04 -20.70
CA SER A 35 -17.32 8.24 -20.31
C SER A 35 -16.50 7.11 -20.95
N ASP A 36 -15.72 7.45 -21.96
CA ASP A 36 -14.76 6.55 -22.62
C ASP A 36 -13.56 6.20 -21.72
N ASN A 37 -13.73 6.29 -20.41
CA ASN A 37 -12.71 5.89 -19.48
C ASN A 37 -12.71 4.34 -19.40
N PRO A 38 -11.65 3.67 -19.90
CA PRO A 38 -11.61 2.22 -19.89
C PRO A 38 -11.74 1.72 -18.44
N ALA A 39 -12.49 0.64 -18.26
CA ALA A 39 -12.65 0.03 -16.95
C ALA A 39 -11.27 -0.25 -16.30
N PRO A 40 -11.12 -0.01 -14.99
CA PRO A 40 -9.87 -0.30 -14.30
C PRO A 40 -9.42 -1.74 -14.55
N LYS A 41 -8.15 -1.92 -14.93
CA LYS A 41 -7.55 -3.23 -15.19
C LYS A 41 -6.74 -3.67 -13.98
N VAL A 42 -6.66 -4.99 -13.77
CA VAL A 42 -5.74 -5.57 -12.80
C VAL A 42 -4.31 -5.29 -13.25
N VAL A 43 -3.50 -4.73 -12.36
CA VAL A 43 -2.07 -4.50 -12.56
C VAL A 43 -1.32 -5.51 -11.71
N SER A 44 -0.31 -6.16 -12.29
CA SER A 44 0.58 -7.09 -11.58
C SER A 44 2.00 -6.54 -11.66
N THR A 45 2.63 -6.42 -10.50
CA THR A 45 4.02 -5.96 -10.36
C THR A 45 4.82 -7.04 -9.64
N GLU A 46 5.91 -7.49 -10.24
CA GLU A 46 6.86 -8.40 -9.60
C GLU A 46 7.75 -7.56 -8.67
N LEU A 47 7.72 -7.84 -7.35
CA LEU A 47 8.50 -7.10 -6.36
C LEU A 47 9.93 -7.63 -6.25
N ILE A 48 10.12 -8.95 -6.37
CA ILE A 48 11.43 -9.59 -6.31
C ILE A 48 11.41 -10.93 -7.05
N ARG A 49 12.52 -11.24 -7.72
CA ARG A 49 12.83 -12.57 -8.27
C ARG A 49 14.31 -12.82 -8.10
N THR A 50 14.67 -13.78 -7.26
CA THR A 50 16.07 -14.07 -6.95
C THR A 50 16.25 -15.52 -6.51
N SER A 51 17.46 -16.07 -6.69
CA SER A 51 17.95 -17.30 -6.05
C SER A 51 18.98 -17.00 -4.93
N GLN A 52 19.11 -15.72 -4.55
CA GLN A 52 20.07 -15.28 -3.54
C GLN A 52 19.35 -14.48 -2.44
N SER A 53 19.87 -14.57 -1.22
CA SER A 53 19.53 -13.68 -0.12
C SER A 53 20.08 -12.26 -0.39
N TRP A 54 19.64 -11.29 0.42
CA TRP A 54 19.99 -9.87 0.21
C TRP A 54 21.51 -9.59 0.28
N ASP A 55 22.29 -10.46 0.92
CA ASP A 55 23.76 -10.35 1.03
C ASP A 55 24.51 -10.99 -0.14
N GLY A 56 23.76 -11.58 -1.11
CA GLY A 56 24.29 -12.19 -2.33
C GLY A 56 24.65 -13.67 -2.18
N VAL A 57 24.31 -14.32 -1.07
CA VAL A 57 24.55 -15.76 -0.85
C VAL A 57 23.44 -16.56 -1.54
N GLU A 58 23.81 -17.61 -2.28
CA GLU A 58 22.85 -18.52 -2.92
C GLU A 58 21.94 -19.17 -1.88
N LEU A 59 20.64 -19.23 -2.18
CA LEU A 59 19.67 -19.92 -1.35
C LEU A 59 19.92 -21.43 -1.40
N PRO A 60 19.72 -22.13 -0.29
CA PRO A 60 19.86 -23.59 -0.26
C PRO A 60 18.76 -24.27 -1.08
N ASP A 61 18.95 -25.54 -1.37
CA ASP A 61 17.90 -26.40 -1.90
C ASP A 61 16.67 -26.42 -0.98
N TYR A 62 15.50 -26.73 -1.54
CA TYR A 62 14.30 -26.91 -0.74
C TYR A 62 14.44 -28.06 0.23
N LEU A 63 13.87 -27.88 1.43
CA LEU A 63 13.80 -28.95 2.42
C LEU A 63 13.05 -30.17 1.85
N GLN A 64 13.56 -31.37 2.16
CA GLN A 64 13.01 -32.64 1.64
C GLN A 64 11.83 -33.19 2.46
N GLY A 65 11.47 -32.53 3.54
CA GLY A 65 10.36 -32.92 4.40
C GLY A 65 8.98 -32.44 3.91
N ARG A 66 7.95 -32.74 4.70
CA ARG A 66 6.61 -32.24 4.42
C ARG A 66 6.58 -30.72 4.61
N PRO A 67 6.21 -29.94 3.59
CA PRO A 67 6.26 -28.48 3.69
C PRO A 67 5.26 -27.95 4.72
N GLU A 68 5.69 -26.92 5.44
CA GLU A 68 4.88 -26.09 6.30
C GLU A 68 5.14 -24.62 5.92
N LEU A 69 4.08 -23.92 5.52
CA LEU A 69 4.19 -22.50 5.17
C LEU A 69 3.70 -21.67 6.35
N VAL A 70 4.52 -20.75 6.79
CA VAL A 70 4.17 -19.87 7.93
C VAL A 70 4.26 -18.41 7.50
N ALA A 71 3.24 -17.62 7.83
CA ALA A 71 3.24 -16.18 7.67
C ALA A 71 3.25 -15.51 9.04
N VAL A 72 4.17 -14.58 9.25
CA VAL A 72 4.31 -13.82 10.50
C VAL A 72 4.25 -12.33 10.19
N LYS A 73 3.49 -11.60 10.99
CA LYS A 73 3.52 -10.13 11.00
C LYS A 73 4.43 -9.68 12.14
N TYR A 74 5.45 -8.91 11.82
CA TYR A 74 6.29 -8.22 12.79
C TYR A 74 5.90 -6.75 12.88
N GLU A 75 5.86 -6.22 14.09
CA GLU A 75 5.71 -4.80 14.36
C GLU A 75 6.90 -4.35 15.22
N PHE A 76 7.73 -3.46 14.67
CA PHE A 76 8.85 -2.88 15.39
C PHE A 76 8.47 -1.44 15.76
N PRO A 77 8.22 -1.13 17.03
CA PRO A 77 8.15 0.26 17.45
C PRO A 77 9.40 1.04 17.07
N ALA A 78 9.29 2.37 17.01
CA ALA A 78 10.45 3.23 16.74
C ALA A 78 11.60 2.94 17.71
N GLY A 79 12.82 2.81 17.20
CA GLY A 79 14.03 2.54 17.96
C GLY A 79 14.18 1.11 18.49
N GLN A 80 13.27 0.19 18.16
CA GLN A 80 13.37 -1.20 18.62
C GLN A 80 14.26 -2.05 17.73
N LYS A 81 14.94 -3.02 18.37
CA LYS A 81 15.80 -4.01 17.74
C LYS A 81 15.30 -5.42 18.07
N LEU A 82 15.41 -6.35 17.14
CA LEU A 82 15.34 -7.78 17.42
C LEU A 82 16.69 -8.27 17.95
N GLY A 83 16.67 -9.32 18.76
CA GLY A 83 17.88 -10.03 19.16
C GLY A 83 18.59 -10.69 17.97
N TRP A 84 19.90 -10.95 18.12
CA TRP A 84 20.66 -11.74 17.15
C TRP A 84 20.03 -13.12 16.99
N HIS A 85 19.81 -13.51 15.75
CA HIS A 85 19.22 -14.81 15.41
C HIS A 85 19.65 -15.25 14.01
N HIS A 86 19.35 -16.50 13.66
CA HIS A 86 19.42 -16.98 12.29
C HIS A 86 18.16 -17.76 11.94
N HIS A 87 17.88 -17.89 10.66
CA HIS A 87 16.78 -18.71 10.14
C HIS A 87 17.34 -19.98 9.54
N PRO A 88 16.96 -21.18 10.04
CA PRO A 88 17.35 -22.47 9.43
C PRO A 88 16.54 -22.78 8.17
N VAL A 89 15.58 -21.95 7.80
CA VAL A 89 14.67 -22.11 6.68
C VAL A 89 14.65 -20.87 5.80
N MET A 90 14.40 -21.05 4.50
CA MET A 90 14.22 -19.91 3.59
C MET A 90 13.03 -19.06 4.01
N ASN A 91 13.22 -17.76 3.94
CA ASN A 91 12.14 -16.80 4.19
C ASN A 91 12.31 -15.55 3.33
N TYR A 92 11.19 -14.90 3.06
CA TYR A 92 11.15 -13.61 2.39
C TYR A 92 10.03 -12.77 2.98
N GLY A 93 10.15 -11.48 2.86
CA GLY A 93 9.18 -10.56 3.43
C GLY A 93 8.85 -9.39 2.53
N ILE A 94 7.78 -8.70 2.89
CA ILE A 94 7.36 -7.44 2.29
C ILE A 94 7.20 -6.41 3.40
N LEU A 95 7.93 -5.30 3.28
CA LEU A 95 7.78 -4.17 4.18
C LEU A 95 6.58 -3.33 3.74
N VAL A 96 5.57 -3.23 4.59
CA VAL A 96 4.34 -2.50 4.28
C VAL A 96 4.24 -1.15 4.96
N GLN A 97 5.13 -0.87 5.91
CA GLN A 97 5.24 0.43 6.57
C GLN A 97 6.63 0.64 7.16
N GLY A 98 7.15 1.86 7.02
CA GLY A 98 8.39 2.30 7.65
C GLY A 98 9.64 1.91 6.89
N GLU A 99 10.75 1.79 7.63
CA GLU A 99 12.07 1.43 7.11
C GLU A 99 12.76 0.50 8.11
N LEU A 100 13.18 -0.67 7.64
CA LEU A 100 13.87 -1.68 8.45
C LEU A 100 15.33 -1.78 8.02
N THR A 101 16.25 -1.73 8.97
CA THR A 101 17.66 -2.06 8.73
C THR A 101 17.93 -3.49 9.22
N ILE A 102 18.43 -4.34 8.33
CA ILE A 102 18.88 -5.70 8.65
C ILE A 102 20.41 -5.66 8.70
N ILE A 103 20.99 -6.20 9.77
CA ILE A 103 22.42 -6.16 10.02
C ILE A 103 22.94 -7.58 10.20
N GLY A 104 23.87 -8.00 9.34
CA GLY A 104 24.59 -9.26 9.48
C GLY A 104 25.68 -9.19 10.54
N GLN A 105 26.04 -10.32 11.14
CA GLN A 105 27.14 -10.38 12.11
C GLN A 105 28.50 -9.93 11.51
N ASP A 106 28.65 -9.98 10.20
CA ASP A 106 29.82 -9.49 9.46
C ASP A 106 29.81 -7.96 9.27
N GLY A 107 28.80 -7.27 9.80
CA GLY A 107 28.65 -5.81 9.73
C GLY A 107 28.02 -5.30 8.43
N LYS A 108 27.65 -6.19 7.49
CA LYS A 108 26.89 -5.75 6.33
C LYS A 108 25.48 -5.33 6.74
N GLU A 109 24.98 -4.28 6.08
CA GLU A 109 23.64 -3.75 6.32
C GLU A 109 22.81 -3.75 5.03
N LYS A 110 21.53 -4.03 5.18
CA LYS A 110 20.49 -3.86 4.16
C LYS A 110 19.38 -2.98 4.73
N VAL A 111 19.14 -1.84 4.11
CA VAL A 111 17.95 -1.04 4.38
C VAL A 111 16.84 -1.50 3.43
N VAL A 112 15.68 -1.78 3.98
CA VAL A 112 14.45 -2.16 3.27
C VAL A 112 13.43 -1.05 3.46
N HIS A 113 12.86 -0.54 2.36
CA HIS A 113 11.88 0.54 2.39
C HIS A 113 10.46 0.02 2.20
N GLU A 114 9.48 0.84 2.54
CA GLU A 114 8.07 0.56 2.34
C GLU A 114 7.77 0.17 0.88
N GLY A 115 7.05 -0.94 0.68
CA GLY A 115 6.74 -1.51 -0.63
C GLY A 115 7.81 -2.46 -1.18
N GLU A 116 9.01 -2.53 -0.58
CA GLU A 116 10.07 -3.45 -1.00
C GLU A 116 9.89 -4.85 -0.44
N ALA A 117 10.34 -5.83 -1.21
CA ALA A 117 10.50 -7.21 -0.77
C ALA A 117 11.97 -7.51 -0.45
N VAL A 118 12.21 -8.39 0.52
CA VAL A 118 13.54 -8.85 0.91
C VAL A 118 13.54 -10.37 1.09
N VAL A 119 14.62 -11.03 0.66
CA VAL A 119 14.92 -12.43 0.99
C VAL A 119 16.02 -12.42 2.02
N GLU A 120 15.75 -12.97 3.20
CA GLU A 120 16.71 -12.98 4.30
C GLU A 120 17.74 -14.11 4.17
N MET A 121 18.80 -13.95 4.94
CA MET A 121 19.90 -14.91 5.00
C MET A 121 19.47 -16.20 5.69
N VAL A 122 19.87 -17.35 5.12
CA VAL A 122 19.65 -18.67 5.73
C VAL A 122 20.91 -19.10 6.48
N ASN A 123 20.75 -19.59 7.71
CA ASN A 123 21.83 -20.01 8.61
C ASN A 123 22.92 -18.95 8.89
N THR A 124 22.66 -17.70 8.62
CA THR A 124 23.57 -16.58 8.90
C THR A 124 23.01 -15.71 10.00
N ILE A 125 23.81 -15.40 11.02
CA ILE A 125 23.40 -14.64 12.19
C ILE A 125 23.23 -13.17 11.79
N HIS A 126 22.06 -12.63 12.12
CA HIS A 126 21.69 -11.24 11.85
C HIS A 126 20.67 -10.74 12.85
N HIS A 127 20.37 -9.46 12.80
CA HIS A 127 19.24 -8.85 13.48
C HIS A 127 18.60 -7.76 12.64
N GLY A 128 17.35 -7.41 12.96
CA GLY A 128 16.65 -6.28 12.37
C GLY A 128 16.47 -5.17 13.38
N GLU A 129 16.53 -3.91 12.93
CA GLU A 129 16.22 -2.76 13.77
C GLU A 129 15.45 -1.67 13.04
N ASN A 130 14.55 -1.02 13.76
CA ASN A 130 13.87 0.18 13.31
C ASN A 130 14.64 1.41 13.81
N ARG A 131 15.45 2.02 12.94
CA ARG A 131 16.18 3.27 13.22
C ARG A 131 15.33 4.52 12.99
N GLY A 132 14.12 4.34 12.47
CA GLY A 132 13.19 5.43 12.15
C GLY A 132 12.35 5.89 13.34
N SER A 133 11.47 6.87 13.06
CA SER A 133 10.55 7.47 14.05
C SER A 133 9.11 6.94 13.95
N VAL A 134 8.82 6.12 12.95
CA VAL A 134 7.51 5.47 12.76
C VAL A 134 7.62 3.97 12.98
N PRO A 135 6.55 3.27 13.39
CA PRO A 135 6.58 1.83 13.49
C PRO A 135 6.85 1.16 12.14
N VAL A 136 7.64 0.09 12.15
CA VAL A 136 7.84 -0.80 11.01
C VAL A 136 6.81 -1.91 11.06
N ILE A 137 6.18 -2.20 9.92
CA ILE A 137 5.31 -3.36 9.74
C ILE A 137 5.87 -4.22 8.60
N LEU A 138 6.26 -5.45 8.95
CA LEU A 138 6.86 -6.41 8.04
C LEU A 138 6.05 -7.71 8.05
N TYR A 139 5.69 -8.21 6.88
CA TYR A 139 5.13 -9.55 6.72
C TYR A 139 6.22 -10.48 6.21
N MET A 140 6.52 -11.52 6.98
CA MET A 140 7.49 -12.55 6.62
C MET A 140 6.80 -13.86 6.30
N PHE A 141 7.28 -14.53 5.28
CA PHE A 141 6.79 -15.82 4.79
C PHE A 141 7.93 -16.83 4.83
N TYR A 142 7.73 -17.92 5.58
CA TYR A 142 8.72 -18.96 5.80
C TYR A 142 8.35 -20.23 5.03
N LEU A 143 9.31 -20.74 4.27
CA LEU A 143 9.22 -22.03 3.58
C LEU A 143 9.85 -23.10 4.50
N SER A 144 9.08 -23.58 5.42
CA SER A 144 9.52 -24.48 6.48
C SER A 144 9.06 -25.92 6.23
N GLN A 145 9.39 -26.78 7.14
CA GLN A 145 8.82 -28.11 7.29
C GLN A 145 8.41 -28.34 8.74
N LYS A 146 7.50 -29.31 8.95
CA LYS A 146 6.98 -29.62 10.27
C LYS A 146 8.10 -29.82 11.31
N ASP A 147 7.89 -29.25 12.49
CA ASP A 147 8.80 -29.35 13.66
C ASP A 147 10.15 -28.59 13.50
N MET A 148 10.33 -27.78 12.45
CA MET A 148 11.51 -26.91 12.34
C MET A 148 11.26 -25.54 12.95
N PRO A 149 12.21 -24.98 13.71
CA PRO A 149 12.11 -23.61 14.20
C PRO A 149 12.23 -22.62 13.04
N LEU A 150 11.47 -21.52 13.11
CA LEU A 150 11.56 -20.44 12.13
C LEU A 150 12.80 -19.56 12.36
N ALA A 151 13.22 -19.45 13.62
CA ALA A 151 14.41 -18.71 14.02
C ALA A 151 15.07 -19.36 15.23
N VAL A 152 16.40 -19.27 15.30
CA VAL A 152 17.22 -19.69 16.45
C VAL A 152 17.87 -18.43 17.02
N GLN A 153 17.62 -18.14 18.30
CA GLN A 153 18.13 -16.97 18.98
C GLN A 153 19.56 -17.16 19.46
N HIS A 154 20.33 -16.05 19.51
CA HIS A 154 21.71 -15.97 19.98
C HIS A 154 21.85 -14.95 21.12
N PRO A 155 21.25 -15.21 22.30
CA PRO A 155 21.27 -14.28 23.43
C PRO A 155 22.67 -14.04 24.01
N GLU A 156 23.64 -14.89 23.67
CA GLU A 156 25.05 -14.73 24.03
C GLU A 156 25.76 -13.60 23.27
N ILE A 157 25.17 -13.09 22.17
CA ILE A 157 25.71 -11.98 21.40
C ILE A 157 25.01 -10.70 21.86
N PRO A 158 25.75 -9.74 22.46
CA PRO A 158 25.15 -8.50 22.91
C PRO A 158 24.69 -7.66 21.72
N LEU A 159 23.56 -6.99 21.87
CA LEU A 159 23.15 -5.89 20.99
C LEU A 159 23.81 -4.59 21.47
N GLU A 160 24.60 -3.98 20.61
CA GLU A 160 25.20 -2.66 20.88
C GLU A 160 24.20 -1.52 20.69
#